data_a67935bbd98159a60b65a59516069ec0
#
_entry.id   a67935bbd98159a60b65a59516069ec0
#
_cell.length_a   1.000
_cell.length_b   1.000
_cell.length_c   1.000
_cell.angle_alpha   90.00
_cell.angle_beta   90.00
_cell.angle_gamma   90.00
#
_symmetry.space_group_name_H-M   'P 1'
#
loop_
_entity.id
_entity.type
_entity.pdbx_description
1 polymer ?
#
loop_
_entity_poly.entity_id
_entity_poly.type
_entity_poly.pdbx_seq_one_letter_code
_entity_poly.pdbx_strand_id
1 'polypeptide(L)'
;CIRDSFGMPAPEGYRKALRLMQMAERFNLPIITFIDTPGAYPGIGAEERGQSEAIARNLREMSTLKVPIICTVIGEGGSGGALAIGVGDKVNMLQYSTYSVISPEGCASILWKSAEKASTAAEVMGLTATRLKELGLIDNIVPEPLGGAHRNYHEMARNLKQCLVEELNELDTFDKDGLLERRYERLMSYGYC
;
A
#
# COMPACT_ATOMS: atom_id res chain seq x y z
N CYS A 1 15.88 -4.93 3.97
CA CYS A 1 15.85 -5.85 2.85
C CYS A 1 15.40 -7.25 3.29
N ILE A 2 14.99 -8.11 2.35
CA ILE A 2 14.40 -9.44 2.66
C ILE A 2 15.33 -10.32 3.50
N ARG A 3 16.67 -10.18 3.35
CA ARG A 3 17.64 -11.04 4.02
C ARG A 3 17.85 -10.72 5.50
N ASP A 4 17.67 -9.48 5.90
CA ASP A 4 17.97 -9.00 7.25
C ASP A 4 16.74 -8.65 8.08
N SER A 5 15.59 -8.41 7.44
CA SER A 5 14.36 -7.99 8.12
C SER A 5 13.08 -8.61 7.55
N PHE A 6 13.19 -9.66 6.76
CA PHE A 6 12.07 -10.37 6.14
C PHE A 6 11.13 -9.45 5.34
N GLY A 7 11.67 -8.42 4.71
CA GLY A 7 10.90 -7.42 3.97
C GLY A 7 10.22 -6.36 4.84
N MET A 8 10.47 -6.35 6.16
CA MET A 8 9.90 -5.37 7.09
C MET A 8 10.81 -4.15 7.21
N PRO A 9 10.38 -2.95 6.81
CA PRO A 9 11.22 -1.75 6.91
C PRO A 9 11.45 -1.30 8.36
N ALA A 10 12.67 -0.86 8.64
CA ALA A 10 13.03 -0.14 9.84
C ALA A 10 12.71 1.37 9.69
N PRO A 11 12.72 2.19 10.78
CA PRO A 11 12.36 3.61 10.72
C PRO A 11 13.11 4.42 9.67
N GLU A 12 14.36 4.06 9.43
CA GLU A 12 15.23 4.72 8.46
C GLU A 12 14.70 4.55 7.01
N GLY A 13 14.07 3.41 6.72
CA GLY A 13 13.43 3.16 5.42
C GLY A 13 12.27 4.11 5.17
N TYR A 14 11.40 4.31 6.15
CA TYR A 14 10.27 5.24 6.06
C TYR A 14 10.74 6.70 5.96
N ARG A 15 11.74 7.10 6.74
CA ARG A 15 12.33 8.44 6.65
C ARG A 15 12.99 8.69 5.30
N LYS A 16 13.63 7.68 4.72
CA LYS A 16 14.18 7.77 3.36
C LYS A 16 13.07 7.93 2.32
N ALA A 17 11.98 7.16 2.44
CA ALA A 17 10.81 7.30 1.58
C ALA A 17 10.22 8.72 1.67
N LEU A 18 10.02 9.23 2.89
CA LEU A 18 9.54 10.60 3.12
C LEU A 18 10.40 11.65 2.40
N ARG A 19 11.71 11.56 2.57
CA ARG A 19 12.64 12.49 1.91
C ARG A 19 12.51 12.45 0.38
N LEU A 20 12.31 11.25 -0.20
CA LEU A 20 12.12 11.10 -1.65
C LEU A 20 10.77 11.66 -2.10
N MET A 21 9.70 11.46 -1.32
CA MET A 21 8.37 12.01 -1.62
C MET A 21 8.38 13.54 -1.61
N GLN A 22 8.99 14.16 -0.60
CA GLN A 22 9.15 15.61 -0.51
C GLN A 22 10.04 16.16 -1.65
N MET A 23 11.03 15.40 -2.08
CA MET A 23 11.85 15.76 -3.23
C MET A 23 11.03 15.67 -4.54
N ALA A 24 10.22 14.64 -4.71
CA ALA A 24 9.33 14.49 -5.85
C ALA A 24 8.36 15.68 -5.97
N GLU A 25 7.72 16.07 -4.86
CA GLU A 25 6.87 17.26 -4.83
C GLU A 25 7.62 18.53 -5.24
N ARG A 26 8.82 18.75 -4.71
CA ARG A 26 9.65 19.92 -5.06
C ARG A 26 9.96 20.00 -6.55
N PHE A 27 10.16 18.86 -7.19
CA PHE A 27 10.43 18.79 -8.64
C PHE A 27 9.18 18.56 -9.49
N ASN A 28 8.00 18.58 -8.88
CA ASN A 28 6.71 18.33 -9.53
C ASN A 28 6.69 16.99 -10.29
N LEU A 29 7.21 15.94 -9.65
CA LEU A 29 7.25 14.58 -10.18
C LEU A 29 6.18 13.71 -9.50
N PRO A 30 5.49 12.83 -10.23
CA PRO A 30 4.57 11.90 -9.65
C PRO A 30 5.29 10.88 -8.76
N ILE A 31 4.59 10.37 -7.76
CA ILE A 31 5.09 9.35 -6.83
C ILE A 31 4.41 8.02 -7.17
N ILE A 32 5.21 6.99 -7.37
CA ILE A 32 4.73 5.62 -7.55
C ILE A 32 5.35 4.78 -6.43
N THR A 33 4.51 4.11 -5.65
CA THR A 33 4.96 3.18 -4.61
C THR A 33 4.61 1.74 -4.97
N PHE A 34 5.53 0.83 -4.71
CA PHE A 34 5.33 -0.61 -4.80
C PHE A 34 5.38 -1.21 -3.41
N ILE A 35 4.30 -1.83 -2.99
CA ILE A 35 4.11 -2.35 -1.63
C ILE A 35 4.28 -3.87 -1.66
N ASP A 36 5.30 -4.35 -0.96
CA ASP A 36 5.55 -5.76 -0.73
C ASP A 36 6.24 -5.93 0.64
N THR A 37 5.43 -5.95 1.69
CA THR A 37 5.88 -6.07 3.08
C THR A 37 4.81 -6.71 3.97
N PRO A 38 5.17 -7.63 4.87
CA PRO A 38 4.24 -8.16 5.87
C PRO A 38 3.93 -7.15 6.99
N GLY A 39 4.68 -6.05 7.09
CA GLY A 39 4.50 -5.01 8.09
C GLY A 39 5.77 -4.22 8.39
N ALA A 40 5.70 -3.34 9.37
CA ALA A 40 6.86 -2.64 9.88
C ALA A 40 7.69 -3.55 10.81
N TYR A 41 9.01 -3.40 10.82
CA TYR A 41 9.88 -4.20 11.67
C TYR A 41 9.57 -3.99 13.17
N PRO A 42 9.23 -5.06 13.93
CA PRO A 42 8.71 -4.94 15.29
C PRO A 42 9.80 -5.00 16.38
N GLY A 43 11.06 -4.87 16.02
CA GLY A 43 12.17 -4.99 16.97
C GLY A 43 12.29 -3.79 17.92
N ILE A 44 12.78 -4.03 19.15
CA ILE A 44 13.01 -2.99 20.18
C ILE A 44 13.81 -1.82 19.61
N GLY A 45 14.89 -2.09 18.88
CA GLY A 45 15.69 -1.03 18.26
C GLY A 45 14.93 -0.21 17.19
N ALA A 46 13.86 -0.71 16.60
CA ALA A 46 12.98 0.08 15.74
C ALA A 46 12.07 1.00 16.58
N GLU A 47 11.52 0.49 17.68
CA GLU A 47 10.74 1.29 18.63
C GLU A 47 11.57 2.45 19.21
N GLU A 48 12.77 2.17 19.69
CA GLU A 48 13.70 3.18 20.24
C GLU A 48 14.04 4.28 19.21
N ARG A 49 14.10 3.94 17.92
CA ARG A 49 14.37 4.90 16.85
C ARG A 49 13.12 5.52 16.23
N GLY A 50 11.94 5.30 16.84
CA GLY A 50 10.69 5.97 16.49
C GLY A 50 10.00 5.38 15.26
N GLN A 51 9.77 4.05 15.23
CA GLN A 51 9.06 3.36 14.17
C GLN A 51 7.66 3.95 13.93
N SER A 52 6.88 4.11 15.00
CA SER A 52 5.52 4.63 14.90
C SER A 52 5.48 6.08 14.41
N GLU A 53 6.42 6.93 14.86
CA GLU A 53 6.55 8.31 14.39
C GLU A 53 6.88 8.36 12.89
N ALA A 54 7.83 7.55 12.44
CA ALA A 54 8.24 7.53 11.04
C ALA A 54 7.08 7.10 10.12
N ILE A 55 6.26 6.13 10.54
CA ILE A 55 5.05 5.70 9.84
C ILE A 55 4.00 6.80 9.83
N ALA A 56 3.63 7.32 11.00
CA ALA A 56 2.60 8.34 11.15
C ALA A 56 2.92 9.62 10.36
N ARG A 57 4.19 10.01 10.33
CA ARG A 57 4.65 11.15 9.57
C ARG A 57 4.48 10.93 8.05
N ASN A 58 4.79 9.75 7.54
CA ASN A 58 4.56 9.43 6.13
C ASN A 58 3.08 9.53 5.77
N LEU A 59 2.18 8.98 6.59
CA LEU A 59 0.73 9.08 6.38
C LEU A 59 0.28 10.54 6.26
N ARG A 60 0.70 11.37 7.21
CA ARG A 60 0.36 12.80 7.23
C ARG A 60 0.90 13.53 6.00
N GLU A 61 2.15 13.32 5.65
CA GLU A 61 2.79 14.01 4.52
C GLU A 61 2.16 13.56 3.19
N MET A 62 1.97 12.25 2.98
CA MET A 62 1.35 11.74 1.75
C MET A 62 -0.06 12.30 1.53
N SER A 63 -0.83 12.53 2.59
CA SER A 63 -2.17 13.10 2.46
C SER A 63 -2.18 14.55 1.93
N THR A 64 -1.05 15.26 2.04
CA THR A 64 -0.94 16.69 1.71
C THR A 64 -0.01 17.01 0.53
N LEU A 65 0.71 16.02 -0.01
CA LEU A 65 1.59 16.22 -1.17
C LEU A 65 0.82 16.63 -2.42
N LYS A 66 1.30 17.68 -3.10
CA LYS A 66 0.64 18.31 -4.26
C LYS A 66 1.11 17.75 -5.61
N VAL A 67 1.34 16.44 -5.64
CA VAL A 67 1.69 15.68 -6.85
C VAL A 67 0.90 14.38 -6.88
N PRO A 68 0.67 13.79 -8.07
CA PRO A 68 0.00 12.49 -8.19
C PRO A 68 0.71 11.40 -7.41
N ILE A 69 -0.04 10.58 -6.69
CA ILE A 69 0.48 9.43 -5.93
C ILE A 69 -0.30 8.18 -6.32
N ILE A 70 0.39 7.20 -6.88
CA ILE A 70 -0.17 5.89 -7.22
C ILE A 70 0.51 4.82 -6.38
N CYS A 71 -0.27 4.07 -5.61
CA CYS A 71 0.21 2.98 -4.78
C CYS A 71 -0.20 1.64 -5.38
N THR A 72 0.71 0.68 -5.45
CA THR A 72 0.40 -0.67 -5.97
C THR A 72 0.92 -1.74 -5.02
N VAL A 73 0.01 -2.57 -4.50
CA VAL A 73 0.38 -3.77 -3.74
C VAL A 73 0.76 -4.85 -4.74
N ILE A 74 2.04 -5.25 -4.72
CA ILE A 74 2.60 -6.20 -5.70
C ILE A 74 2.81 -7.62 -5.13
N GLY A 75 2.61 -7.79 -3.84
CA GLY A 75 2.71 -9.07 -3.14
C GLY A 75 1.92 -9.00 -1.85
N GLU A 76 2.57 -8.76 -0.74
CA GLU A 76 1.92 -8.62 0.55
C GLU A 76 1.88 -7.15 1.00
N GLY A 77 0.68 -6.65 1.30
CA GLY A 77 0.48 -5.34 1.90
C GLY A 77 0.06 -5.48 3.35
N GLY A 78 1.03 -5.45 4.28
CA GLY A 78 0.79 -5.71 5.70
C GLY A 78 0.80 -4.45 6.57
N SER A 79 -0.31 -4.23 7.31
CA SER A 79 -0.39 -3.33 8.45
C SER A 79 0.14 -1.91 8.19
N GLY A 80 0.66 -1.25 9.23
CA GLY A 80 1.24 0.09 9.16
C GLY A 80 2.45 0.19 8.24
N GLY A 81 3.16 -0.92 8.01
CA GLY A 81 4.28 -0.97 7.07
C GLY A 81 3.88 -0.67 5.64
N ALA A 82 2.80 -1.28 5.18
CA ALA A 82 2.21 -1.03 3.88
C ALA A 82 1.55 0.36 3.83
N LEU A 83 0.81 0.72 4.87
CA LEU A 83 0.07 1.98 4.94
C LEU A 83 0.99 3.20 4.89
N ALA A 84 2.20 3.11 5.47
CA ALA A 84 3.20 4.19 5.48
C ALA A 84 3.64 4.66 4.08
N ILE A 85 3.36 3.89 3.04
CA ILE A 85 3.61 4.23 1.63
C ILE A 85 2.38 3.96 0.76
N GLY A 86 1.20 3.79 1.37
CA GLY A 86 -0.06 3.37 0.75
C GLY A 86 -1.15 4.44 0.68
N VAL A 87 -0.88 5.68 1.07
CA VAL A 87 -1.84 6.79 0.99
C VAL A 87 -1.67 7.50 -0.35
N GLY A 88 -2.56 7.21 -1.30
CA GLY A 88 -2.46 7.71 -2.67
C GLY A 88 -3.78 8.16 -3.27
N ASP A 89 -3.68 8.79 -4.43
CA ASP A 89 -4.83 9.15 -5.28
C ASP A 89 -5.44 7.93 -5.95
N LYS A 90 -4.59 6.92 -6.22
CA LYS A 90 -4.96 5.59 -6.70
C LYS A 90 -4.26 4.53 -5.85
N VAL A 91 -4.99 3.46 -5.55
CA VAL A 91 -4.47 2.26 -4.88
C VAL A 91 -4.82 1.04 -5.71
N ASN A 92 -3.81 0.38 -6.22
CA ASN A 92 -3.94 -0.81 -7.06
C ASN A 92 -3.44 -2.05 -6.34
N MET A 93 -3.89 -3.21 -6.78
CA MET A 93 -3.37 -4.50 -6.35
C MET A 93 -3.09 -5.38 -7.55
N LEU A 94 -2.02 -6.18 -7.49
CA LEU A 94 -1.90 -7.32 -8.40
C LEU A 94 -2.99 -8.34 -8.06
N GLN A 95 -3.38 -9.12 -9.06
CA GLN A 95 -4.53 -10.03 -8.99
C GLN A 95 -4.45 -11.02 -7.80
N TYR A 96 -3.25 -11.50 -7.48
CA TYR A 96 -3.05 -12.48 -6.42
C TYR A 96 -2.35 -11.91 -5.18
N SER A 97 -2.21 -10.60 -5.10
CA SER A 97 -1.69 -9.93 -3.92
C SER A 97 -2.71 -9.89 -2.79
N THR A 98 -2.24 -9.66 -1.58
CA THR A 98 -3.07 -9.52 -0.37
C THR A 98 -2.82 -8.18 0.31
N TYR A 99 -3.86 -7.59 0.89
CA TYR A 99 -3.73 -6.33 1.64
C TYR A 99 -4.57 -6.40 2.90
N SER A 100 -3.95 -6.21 4.07
CA SER A 100 -4.64 -6.32 5.36
C SER A 100 -3.95 -5.54 6.47
N VAL A 101 -4.72 -5.22 7.50
CA VAL A 101 -4.21 -4.53 8.71
C VAL A 101 -3.41 -5.46 9.63
N ILE A 102 -3.66 -6.75 9.57
CA ILE A 102 -3.04 -7.79 10.42
C ILE A 102 -3.03 -9.12 9.67
N SER A 103 -2.14 -10.04 10.03
CA SER A 103 -2.19 -11.41 9.48
C SER A 103 -3.43 -12.18 9.98
N PRO A 104 -3.92 -13.17 9.21
CA PRO A 104 -5.04 -14.00 9.65
C PRO A 104 -4.79 -14.72 10.98
N GLU A 105 -3.56 -15.16 11.23
CA GLU A 105 -3.14 -15.79 12.49
C GLU A 105 -3.20 -14.81 13.66
N GLY A 106 -2.75 -13.56 13.43
CA GLY A 106 -2.83 -12.47 14.40
C GLY A 106 -4.27 -12.11 14.72
N CYS A 107 -5.11 -11.97 13.71
CA CYS A 107 -6.54 -11.71 13.85
C CYS A 107 -7.23 -12.85 14.64
N ALA A 108 -6.97 -14.10 14.27
CA ALA A 108 -7.53 -15.26 14.95
C ALA A 108 -7.10 -15.33 16.42
N SER A 109 -5.84 -15.04 16.69
CA SER A 109 -5.30 -15.02 18.07
C SER A 109 -5.96 -13.95 18.93
N ILE A 110 -6.24 -12.78 18.38
CA ILE A 110 -6.92 -11.69 19.11
C ILE A 110 -8.39 -12.01 19.35
N LEU A 111 -9.13 -12.43 18.31
CA LEU A 111 -10.58 -12.59 18.39
C LEU A 111 -11.00 -13.91 19.06
N TRP A 112 -10.29 -14.98 18.76
CA TRP A 112 -10.67 -16.33 19.24
C TRP A 112 -9.65 -16.97 20.18
N LYS A 113 -8.56 -16.26 20.48
CA LYS A 113 -7.45 -16.75 21.33
C LYS A 113 -6.84 -18.07 20.82
N SER A 114 -6.93 -18.32 19.52
CA SER A 114 -6.40 -19.51 18.85
C SER A 114 -6.00 -19.20 17.41
N ALA A 115 -4.75 -19.42 17.06
CA ALA A 115 -4.25 -19.28 15.69
C ALA A 115 -4.80 -20.35 14.73
N GLU A 116 -5.37 -21.45 15.24
CA GLU A 116 -5.98 -22.52 14.43
C GLU A 116 -7.16 -22.03 13.58
N LYS A 117 -7.77 -20.89 13.95
CA LYS A 117 -8.86 -20.26 13.21
C LYS A 117 -8.38 -19.26 12.14
N ALA A 118 -7.11 -19.30 11.76
CA ALA A 118 -6.55 -18.40 10.75
C ALA A 118 -7.28 -18.46 9.40
N SER A 119 -7.72 -19.64 8.95
CA SER A 119 -8.49 -19.78 7.71
C SER A 119 -9.83 -19.04 7.77
N THR A 120 -10.55 -19.17 8.89
CA THR A 120 -11.80 -18.43 9.11
C THR A 120 -11.55 -16.92 9.18
N ALA A 121 -10.47 -16.50 9.85
CA ALA A 121 -10.08 -15.10 9.89
C ALA A 121 -9.78 -14.56 8.49
N ALA A 122 -9.02 -15.28 7.67
CA ALA A 122 -8.67 -14.87 6.31
C ALA A 122 -9.91 -14.67 5.43
N GLU A 123 -10.89 -15.56 5.54
CA GLU A 123 -12.15 -15.47 4.81
C GLU A 123 -12.97 -14.23 5.21
N VAL A 124 -13.12 -13.99 6.51
CA VAL A 124 -13.88 -12.84 7.04
C VAL A 124 -13.20 -11.52 6.77
N MET A 125 -11.88 -11.47 6.85
CA MET A 125 -11.09 -10.24 6.60
C MET A 125 -11.13 -9.78 5.15
N GLY A 126 -11.38 -10.68 4.19
CA GLY A 126 -11.52 -10.30 2.78
C GLY A 126 -10.27 -9.67 2.17
N LEU A 127 -9.11 -10.31 2.36
CA LEU A 127 -7.77 -9.78 2.02
C LEU A 127 -7.47 -9.68 0.52
N THR A 128 -8.28 -10.30 -0.33
CA THR A 128 -8.00 -10.46 -1.76
C THR A 128 -8.32 -9.21 -2.56
N ALA A 129 -7.63 -9.01 -3.68
CA ALA A 129 -7.83 -7.88 -4.57
C ALA A 129 -9.31 -7.74 -5.01
N THR A 130 -9.97 -8.84 -5.35
CA THR A 130 -11.39 -8.84 -5.77
C THR A 130 -12.28 -8.31 -4.65
N ARG A 131 -12.11 -8.83 -3.43
CA ARG A 131 -12.93 -8.42 -2.30
C ARG A 131 -12.70 -6.96 -1.90
N LEU A 132 -11.45 -6.53 -1.90
CA LEU A 132 -11.11 -5.14 -1.56
C LEU A 132 -11.59 -4.14 -2.61
N LYS A 133 -11.66 -4.55 -3.88
CA LYS A 133 -12.27 -3.73 -4.94
C LYS A 133 -13.79 -3.62 -4.77
N GLU A 134 -14.48 -4.71 -4.45
CA GLU A 134 -15.92 -4.70 -4.13
C GLU A 134 -16.25 -3.75 -2.96
N LEU A 135 -15.36 -3.68 -1.98
CA LEU A 135 -15.49 -2.80 -0.81
C LEU A 135 -15.04 -1.34 -1.08
N GLY A 136 -14.60 -1.02 -2.29
CA GLY A 136 -14.13 0.32 -2.66
C GLY A 136 -12.80 0.74 -2.01
N LEU A 137 -12.04 -0.21 -1.46
CA LEU A 137 -10.76 0.08 -0.79
C LEU A 137 -9.60 0.21 -1.77
N ILE A 138 -9.72 -0.39 -2.96
CA ILE A 138 -8.75 -0.26 -4.06
C ILE A 138 -9.44 0.16 -5.35
N ASP A 139 -8.67 0.80 -6.25
CA ASP A 139 -9.18 1.31 -7.52
C ASP A 139 -9.11 0.28 -8.64
N ASN A 140 -7.99 -0.40 -8.80
CA ASN A 140 -7.80 -1.35 -9.90
C ASN A 140 -7.12 -2.64 -9.46
N ILE A 141 -7.46 -3.71 -10.18
CA ILE A 141 -6.78 -5.00 -10.11
C ILE A 141 -5.95 -5.13 -11.38
N VAL A 142 -4.63 -5.20 -11.22
CA VAL A 142 -3.70 -5.43 -12.34
C VAL A 142 -3.61 -6.93 -12.59
N PRO A 143 -4.00 -7.41 -13.79
CA PRO A 143 -4.01 -8.83 -14.08
C PRO A 143 -2.59 -9.38 -14.11
N GLU A 144 -2.42 -10.56 -13.52
CA GLU A 144 -1.14 -11.29 -13.55
C GLU A 144 -1.12 -12.35 -14.66
N PRO A 145 0.08 -12.65 -15.18
CA PRO A 145 0.25 -13.78 -16.08
C PRO A 145 -0.20 -15.09 -15.44
N LEU A 146 -0.53 -16.07 -16.26
CA LEU A 146 -0.91 -17.40 -15.78
C LEU A 146 0.19 -17.99 -14.90
N GLY A 147 -0.15 -18.32 -13.66
CA GLY A 147 0.76 -18.85 -12.66
C GLY A 147 1.48 -17.79 -11.82
N GLY A 148 1.11 -16.48 -11.96
CA GLY A 148 1.59 -15.38 -11.14
C GLY A 148 2.65 -14.50 -11.81
N ALA A 149 2.87 -13.33 -11.22
CA ALA A 149 3.78 -12.29 -11.73
C ALA A 149 5.21 -12.79 -12.03
N HIS A 150 5.72 -13.70 -11.22
CA HIS A 150 7.07 -14.28 -11.35
C HIS A 150 7.24 -15.23 -12.53
N ARG A 151 6.15 -15.68 -13.16
CA ARG A 151 6.20 -16.59 -14.30
C ARG A 151 6.51 -15.89 -15.62
N ASN A 152 6.09 -14.63 -15.74
CA ASN A 152 6.35 -13.83 -16.94
C ASN A 152 6.53 -12.35 -16.57
N TYR A 153 7.76 -11.97 -16.22
CA TYR A 153 8.08 -10.59 -15.79
C TYR A 153 7.80 -9.55 -16.88
N HIS A 154 7.98 -9.89 -18.16
CA HIS A 154 7.75 -8.96 -19.26
C HIS A 154 6.27 -8.65 -19.45
N GLU A 155 5.41 -9.65 -19.34
CA GLU A 155 3.96 -9.47 -19.41
C GLU A 155 3.48 -8.70 -18.19
N MET A 156 3.92 -9.08 -16.99
CA MET A 156 3.56 -8.38 -15.76
C MET A 156 3.96 -6.89 -15.80
N ALA A 157 5.19 -6.60 -16.20
CA ALA A 157 5.67 -5.23 -16.32
C ALA A 157 4.88 -4.41 -17.36
N ARG A 158 4.46 -5.04 -18.46
CA ARG A 158 3.62 -4.40 -19.46
C ARG A 158 2.23 -4.06 -18.93
N ASN A 159 1.57 -5.03 -18.25
CA ASN A 159 0.25 -4.82 -17.64
C ASN A 159 0.28 -3.71 -16.59
N LEU A 160 1.29 -3.75 -15.71
CA LEU A 160 1.48 -2.73 -14.68
C LEU A 160 1.79 -1.36 -15.29
N LYS A 161 2.68 -1.28 -16.29
CA LYS A 161 3.00 -0.03 -16.99
C LYS A 161 1.75 0.57 -17.62
N GLN A 162 0.91 -0.23 -18.28
CA GLN A 162 -0.30 0.26 -18.90
C GLN A 162 -1.23 0.90 -17.86
N CYS A 163 -1.50 0.21 -16.75
CA CYS A 163 -2.32 0.72 -15.65
C CYS A 163 -1.78 2.04 -15.11
N LEU A 164 -0.48 2.10 -14.79
CA LEU A 164 0.15 3.30 -14.23
C LEU A 164 0.11 4.49 -15.20
N VAL A 165 0.30 4.28 -16.51
CA VAL A 165 0.25 5.36 -17.51
C VAL A 165 -1.17 5.88 -17.67
N GLU A 166 -2.17 5.01 -17.71
CA GLU A 166 -3.57 5.42 -17.80
C GLU A 166 -3.98 6.26 -16.59
N GLU A 167 -3.59 5.83 -15.39
CA GLU A 167 -3.88 6.57 -14.16
C GLU A 167 -3.12 7.89 -14.03
N LEU A 168 -1.85 7.94 -14.44
CA LEU A 168 -1.11 9.20 -14.47
C LEU A 168 -1.76 10.20 -15.42
N ASN A 169 -2.18 9.76 -16.60
CA ASN A 169 -2.88 10.65 -17.56
C ASN A 169 -4.21 11.15 -16.98
N GLU A 170 -4.94 10.33 -16.22
CA GLU A 170 -6.16 10.77 -15.52
C GLU A 170 -5.82 11.81 -14.45
N LEU A 171 -4.81 11.54 -13.61
CA LEU A 171 -4.44 12.41 -12.50
C LEU A 171 -3.85 13.74 -12.97
N ASP A 172 -3.16 13.77 -14.10
CA ASP A 172 -2.62 15.00 -14.70
C ASP A 172 -3.70 15.98 -15.20
N THR A 173 -4.96 15.56 -15.28
CA THR A 173 -6.08 16.46 -15.62
C THR A 173 -6.50 17.37 -14.48
N PHE A 174 -6.13 17.04 -13.25
CA PHE A 174 -6.45 17.85 -12.07
C PHE A 174 -5.38 18.90 -11.78
N ASP A 175 -5.81 20.05 -11.33
CA ASP A 175 -4.89 20.99 -10.70
C ASP A 175 -4.51 20.50 -9.28
N LYS A 176 -3.58 21.21 -8.65
CA LYS A 176 -3.03 20.78 -7.34
C LYS A 176 -4.07 20.76 -6.22
N ASP A 177 -5.01 21.68 -6.23
CA ASP A 177 -6.03 21.78 -5.19
C ASP A 177 -7.12 20.73 -5.43
N GLY A 178 -7.54 20.52 -6.68
CA GLY A 178 -8.46 19.44 -7.06
C GLY A 178 -7.90 18.04 -6.79
N LEU A 179 -6.59 17.85 -6.94
CA LEU A 179 -5.94 16.58 -6.59
C LEU A 179 -5.98 16.31 -5.07
N LEU A 180 -5.73 17.34 -4.26
CA LEU A 180 -5.80 17.22 -2.79
C LEU A 180 -7.23 16.96 -2.30
N GLU A 181 -8.22 17.71 -2.84
CA GLU A 181 -9.62 17.52 -2.48
C GLU A 181 -10.09 16.11 -2.81
N ARG A 182 -9.80 15.62 -4.01
CA ARG A 182 -10.12 14.25 -4.43
C ARG A 182 -9.50 13.19 -3.50
N ARG A 183 -8.24 13.38 -3.09
CA ARG A 183 -7.55 12.49 -2.16
C ARG A 183 -8.20 12.52 -0.77
N TYR A 184 -8.57 13.70 -0.30
CA TYR A 184 -9.27 13.88 0.96
C TYR A 184 -10.65 13.21 0.95
N GLU A 185 -11.47 13.47 -0.08
CA GLU A 185 -12.78 12.85 -0.25
C GLU A 185 -12.69 11.33 -0.28
N ARG A 186 -11.70 10.80 -1.01
CA ARG A 186 -11.44 9.36 -1.05
C ARG A 186 -11.17 8.79 0.36
N LEU A 187 -10.27 9.40 1.12
CA LEU A 187 -9.94 8.94 2.47
C LEU A 187 -11.15 9.02 3.42
N MET A 188 -11.96 10.06 3.26
CA MET A 188 -13.17 10.26 4.07
C MET A 188 -14.32 9.34 3.67
N SER A 189 -14.31 8.79 2.47
CA SER A 189 -15.35 7.86 1.99
C SER A 189 -15.19 6.44 2.52
N TYR A 190 -14.06 6.09 3.08
CA TYR A 190 -13.84 4.75 3.63
C TYR A 190 -14.77 4.46 4.84
N GLY A 191 -15.42 3.29 4.80
CA GLY A 191 -16.31 2.85 5.89
C GLY A 191 -17.75 3.34 5.80
N TYR A 192 -18.10 4.12 4.80
CA TYR A 192 -19.49 4.47 4.47
C TYR A 192 -19.98 3.51 3.37
N CYS A 193 -20.64 2.44 3.77
CA CYS A 193 -21.30 1.47 2.87
C CYS A 193 -22.81 1.67 2.90
#